data_ba827a6d643edcb81c19d90fc8de09e4
#
_entry.id   ba827a6d643edcb81c19d90fc8de09e4
#
_cell.length_a   1.000
_cell.length_b   1.000
_cell.length_c   1.000
_cell.angle_alpha   90.00
_cell.angle_beta   90.00
_cell.angle_gamma   90.00
#
_symmetry.space_group_name_H-M   'P 1'
#
loop_
_entity.id
_entity.type
_entity.pdbx_description
1 polymer ?
#
loop_
_entity_poly.entity_id
_entity_poly.type
_entity_poly.pdbx_seq_one_letter_code
_entity_poly.pdbx_strand_id
1 'polypeptide(L)'
;VPLPDAGIVTHIHFDHLDGLGNAYRLFDHLPVYAADETDPATDESVAGTVARKYDYLSRVEVRPRTPLEPFEICGLEATLVPVEHPPLVCYGLAIEDPETGAKLSLSGDTAYAVPDRSRAVLADPDLFLADAIVPASLCEHHPLGGAHHDPDGVPRTFGTKHMTREGALDLADDLSATETRLVHSAHFYPASEAFEEPIAVDGETYDL
;
A
#
# COMPACT_ATOMS: atom_id res chain seq x y z
N VAL A 1 -6.49 -2.78 21.36
CA VAL A 1 -5.76 -3.32 20.19
C VAL A 1 -4.36 -3.70 20.68
N PRO A 2 -3.87 -4.91 20.42
CA PRO A 2 -2.49 -5.28 20.73
C PRO A 2 -1.52 -4.40 19.92
N LEU A 3 -0.28 -4.25 20.41
CA LEU A 3 0.77 -3.60 19.65
C LEU A 3 1.22 -4.52 18.51
N PRO A 4 1.58 -4.00 17.33
CA PRO A 4 2.14 -4.81 16.25
C PRO A 4 3.54 -5.33 16.61
N ASP A 5 3.88 -6.50 16.10
CA ASP A 5 5.18 -7.15 16.32
C ASP A 5 6.24 -6.66 15.34
N ALA A 6 5.82 -6.09 14.20
CA ALA A 6 6.69 -5.54 13.17
C ALA A 6 6.00 -4.41 12.41
N GLY A 7 6.79 -3.60 11.70
CA GLY A 7 6.31 -2.59 10.76
C GLY A 7 6.84 -2.85 9.35
N ILE A 8 6.07 -2.44 8.35
CA ILE A 8 6.50 -2.41 6.95
C ILE A 8 6.32 -0.99 6.44
N VAL A 9 7.33 -0.46 5.74
CA VAL A 9 7.27 0.85 5.08
C VAL A 9 7.22 0.64 3.58
N THR A 10 6.11 1.02 2.97
CA THR A 10 5.87 0.87 1.53
C THR A 10 6.63 1.91 0.70
N HIS A 11 6.69 3.15 1.17
CA HIS A 11 7.40 4.26 0.52
C HIS A 11 7.62 5.44 1.48
N ILE A 12 8.28 6.50 1.01
CA ILE A 12 8.82 7.56 1.87
C ILE A 12 7.93 8.82 2.00
N HIS A 13 6.69 8.83 1.51
CA HIS A 13 5.78 9.93 1.79
C HIS A 13 5.50 10.05 3.28
N PHE A 14 5.23 11.29 3.74
CA PHE A 14 5.14 11.61 5.17
C PHE A 14 4.01 10.86 5.90
N ASP A 15 2.90 10.63 5.23
CA ASP A 15 1.72 9.93 5.74
C ASP A 15 1.93 8.41 5.88
N HIS A 16 2.94 7.85 5.22
CA HIS A 16 3.34 6.44 5.34
C HIS A 16 4.58 6.22 6.22
N LEU A 17 5.37 7.26 6.48
CA LEU A 17 6.65 7.13 7.18
C LEU A 17 6.69 7.88 8.52
N ASP A 18 6.09 9.08 8.62
CA ASP A 18 6.34 9.98 9.75
C ASP A 18 5.70 9.50 11.07
N GLY A 19 4.70 8.63 11.00
CA GLY A 19 4.12 7.95 12.16
C GLY A 19 5.13 7.12 12.97
N LEU A 20 6.17 6.60 12.32
CA LEU A 20 7.21 5.79 12.97
C LEU A 20 7.92 6.56 14.10
N GLY A 21 8.17 7.86 13.93
CA GLY A 21 8.79 8.72 14.95
C GLY A 21 7.98 8.86 16.25
N ASN A 22 6.68 8.58 16.22
CA ASN A 22 5.82 8.55 17.40
C ASN A 22 5.58 7.11 17.89
N ALA A 23 5.34 6.19 16.97
CA ALA A 23 5.01 4.80 17.25
C ALA A 23 6.12 4.09 18.04
N TYR A 24 7.40 4.34 17.73
CA TYR A 24 8.54 3.65 18.37
C TYR A 24 8.54 3.73 19.89
N ARG A 25 7.90 4.74 20.48
CA ARG A 25 7.81 4.91 21.94
C ARG A 25 6.99 3.85 22.64
N LEU A 26 6.13 3.17 21.87
CA LEU A 26 5.27 2.10 22.38
C LEU A 26 5.97 0.74 22.41
N PHE A 27 7.17 0.62 21.83
CA PHE A 27 7.87 -0.64 21.65
C PHE A 27 9.19 -0.66 22.43
N ASP A 28 9.56 -1.81 22.95
CA ASP A 28 10.91 -2.06 23.43
C ASP A 28 11.87 -2.35 22.27
N HIS A 29 11.37 -2.98 21.22
CA HIS A 29 12.05 -3.26 19.97
C HIS A 29 11.02 -3.34 18.85
N LEU A 30 11.27 -2.66 17.72
CA LEU A 30 10.41 -2.66 16.55
C LEU A 30 11.23 -2.97 15.29
N PRO A 31 11.13 -4.19 14.74
CA PRO A 31 11.66 -4.49 13.42
C PRO A 31 10.81 -3.78 12.36
N VAL A 32 11.48 -3.06 11.45
CA VAL A 32 10.85 -2.33 10.36
C VAL A 32 11.42 -2.81 9.03
N TYR A 33 10.57 -3.44 8.23
CA TYR A 33 10.93 -3.96 6.92
C TYR A 33 10.66 -2.92 5.85
N ALA A 34 11.59 -2.77 4.90
CA ALA A 34 11.46 -1.83 3.79
C ALA A 34 12.32 -2.30 2.61
N ALA A 35 11.93 -1.88 1.40
CA ALA A 35 12.66 -2.23 0.19
C ALA A 35 14.06 -1.62 0.14
N ASP A 36 15.03 -2.40 -0.36
CA ASP A 36 16.44 -2.01 -0.55
C ASP A 36 16.78 -1.75 -2.02
N GLU A 37 15.81 -1.42 -2.83
CA GLU A 37 16.01 -0.97 -4.21
C GLU A 37 16.20 0.54 -4.22
N THR A 38 17.25 1.02 -4.89
CA THR A 38 17.54 2.46 -4.98
C THR A 38 16.48 3.18 -5.80
N ASP A 39 15.87 4.19 -5.20
CA ASP A 39 14.95 5.10 -5.87
C ASP A 39 15.74 6.09 -6.75
N PRO A 40 15.53 6.10 -8.08
CA PRO A 40 16.22 7.04 -8.97
C PRO A 40 15.93 8.51 -8.68
N ALA A 41 14.83 8.84 -8.01
CA ALA A 41 14.46 10.22 -7.68
C ALA A 41 15.21 10.75 -6.47
N THR A 42 15.61 9.88 -5.54
CA THR A 42 16.27 10.26 -4.27
C THR A 42 17.70 9.76 -4.14
N ASP A 43 18.14 8.85 -5.03
CA ASP A 43 19.42 8.15 -4.98
C ASP A 43 19.63 7.34 -3.65
N GLU A 44 18.52 6.95 -3.02
CA GLU A 44 18.50 6.18 -1.78
C GLU A 44 17.35 5.18 -1.79
N SER A 45 17.47 4.04 -1.14
CA SER A 45 16.37 3.09 -0.99
C SER A 45 15.39 3.53 0.10
N VAL A 46 14.18 2.96 0.11
CA VAL A 46 13.22 3.18 1.21
C VAL A 46 13.85 2.78 2.54
N ALA A 47 14.49 1.61 2.60
CA ALA A 47 15.20 1.14 3.80
C ALA A 47 16.32 2.10 4.23
N GLY A 48 17.11 2.61 3.29
CA GLY A 48 18.17 3.60 3.53
C GLY A 48 17.62 4.89 4.11
N THR A 49 16.54 5.42 3.53
CA THR A 49 15.87 6.63 4.01
C THR A 49 15.32 6.44 5.43
N VAL A 50 14.68 5.30 5.73
CA VAL A 50 14.20 5.00 7.08
C VAL A 50 15.36 4.94 8.06
N ALA A 51 16.41 4.21 7.74
CA ALA A 51 17.59 4.06 8.60
C ALA A 51 18.26 5.41 8.89
N ARG A 52 18.44 6.27 7.88
CA ARG A 52 19.03 7.58 8.01
C ARG A 52 18.13 8.55 8.79
N LYS A 53 16.83 8.59 8.48
CA LYS A 53 15.86 9.53 9.10
C LYS A 53 15.66 9.23 10.58
N TYR A 54 15.72 7.97 10.97
CA TYR A 54 15.42 7.49 12.31
C TYR A 54 16.62 6.85 13.02
N ASP A 55 17.84 7.20 12.66
CA ASP A 55 19.10 6.71 13.25
C ASP A 55 19.18 6.93 14.77
N TYR A 56 18.47 7.95 15.29
CA TYR A 56 18.37 8.27 16.71
C TYR A 56 17.35 7.37 17.47
N LEU A 57 16.55 6.56 16.78
CA LEU A 57 15.56 5.69 17.38
C LEU A 57 16.16 4.30 17.68
N SER A 58 16.83 4.15 18.82
CA SER A 58 17.55 2.92 19.18
C SER A 58 16.69 1.64 19.29
N ARG A 59 15.36 1.78 19.29
CA ARG A 59 14.42 0.66 19.34
C ARG A 59 13.91 0.22 17.98
N VAL A 60 14.20 0.98 16.93
CA VAL A 60 13.86 0.66 15.54
C VAL A 60 15.02 -0.08 14.92
N GLU A 61 14.75 -1.27 14.41
CA GLU A 61 15.69 -2.08 13.64
C GLU A 61 15.21 -2.15 12.19
N VAL A 62 15.89 -1.44 11.29
CA VAL A 62 15.56 -1.47 9.87
C VAL A 62 16.07 -2.77 9.26
N ARG A 63 15.19 -3.49 8.60
CA ARG A 63 15.44 -4.77 7.91
C ARG A 63 15.22 -4.63 6.42
N PRO A 64 16.28 -4.32 5.64
CA PRO A 64 16.17 -4.20 4.18
C PRO A 64 15.68 -5.50 3.52
N ARG A 65 14.85 -5.38 2.47
CA ARG A 65 14.32 -6.51 1.68
C ARG A 65 14.41 -6.23 0.20
N THR A 66 14.80 -7.26 -0.55
CA THR A 66 14.78 -7.20 -2.00
C THR A 66 13.33 -7.31 -2.50
N PRO A 67 12.84 -6.38 -3.33
CA PRO A 67 11.51 -6.49 -3.93
C PRO A 67 11.35 -7.78 -4.74
N LEU A 68 10.14 -8.35 -4.71
CA LEU A 68 9.77 -9.61 -5.37
C LEU A 68 10.45 -10.87 -4.82
N GLU A 69 11.23 -10.75 -3.76
CA GLU A 69 11.76 -11.89 -3.02
C GLU A 69 10.95 -12.08 -1.73
N PRO A 70 10.37 -13.26 -1.48
CA PRO A 70 9.63 -13.52 -0.25
C PRO A 70 10.56 -13.52 0.98
N PHE A 71 10.03 -13.09 2.11
CA PHE A 71 10.72 -13.09 3.40
C PHE A 71 9.78 -13.42 4.54
N GLU A 72 10.33 -14.02 5.59
CA GLU A 72 9.57 -14.34 6.79
C GLU A 72 9.37 -13.08 7.66
N ILE A 73 8.15 -12.90 8.18
CA ILE A 73 7.77 -11.86 9.13
C ILE A 73 6.73 -12.41 10.12
N CYS A 74 7.12 -12.56 11.39
CA CYS A 74 6.22 -13.00 12.47
C CYS A 74 5.48 -14.33 12.18
N GLY A 75 6.15 -15.27 11.50
CA GLY A 75 5.57 -16.56 11.12
C GLY A 75 4.79 -16.57 9.79
N LEU A 76 4.65 -15.43 9.16
CA LEU A 76 4.03 -15.26 7.85
C LEU A 76 5.09 -15.09 6.76
N GLU A 77 4.74 -15.34 5.51
CA GLU A 77 5.56 -15.01 4.35
C GLU A 77 5.07 -13.71 3.72
N ALA A 78 5.99 -12.75 3.53
CA ALA A 78 5.67 -11.45 2.96
C ALA A 78 6.51 -11.19 1.70
N THR A 79 5.93 -10.48 0.72
CA THR A 79 6.62 -10.05 -0.49
C THR A 79 6.28 -8.60 -0.81
N LEU A 80 7.30 -7.73 -0.88
CA LEU A 80 7.16 -6.36 -1.37
C LEU A 80 7.13 -6.37 -2.91
N VAL A 81 6.14 -5.74 -3.50
CA VAL A 81 5.97 -5.69 -4.96
C VAL A 81 6.03 -4.26 -5.47
N PRO A 82 6.85 -3.93 -6.48
CA PRO A 82 6.90 -2.60 -7.07
C PRO A 82 5.56 -2.20 -7.68
N VAL A 83 5.13 -0.96 -7.44
CA VAL A 83 3.89 -0.39 -7.99
C VAL A 83 4.13 1.01 -8.57
N GLU A 84 3.15 1.57 -9.27
CA GLU A 84 3.29 2.84 -10.00
C GLU A 84 2.90 4.04 -9.14
N HIS A 85 3.89 4.73 -8.61
CA HIS A 85 3.69 5.93 -7.78
C HIS A 85 4.75 7.03 -8.04
N PRO A 86 4.93 7.47 -9.30
CA PRO A 86 5.99 8.40 -9.66
C PRO A 86 5.89 9.74 -8.90
N PRO A 87 7.03 10.42 -8.62
CA PRO A 87 8.38 10.04 -9.04
C PRO A 87 9.10 9.05 -8.10
N LEU A 88 8.50 8.70 -6.97
CA LEU A 88 9.10 7.82 -5.97
C LEU A 88 8.81 6.35 -6.25
N VAL A 89 9.73 5.49 -5.84
CA VAL A 89 9.44 4.05 -5.73
C VAL A 89 8.42 3.82 -4.61
N CYS A 90 7.45 2.98 -4.89
CA CYS A 90 6.44 2.54 -3.95
C CYS A 90 6.22 1.04 -4.08
N TYR A 91 5.80 0.41 -2.98
CA TYR A 91 5.61 -1.03 -2.94
C TYR A 91 4.22 -1.36 -2.39
N GLY A 92 3.55 -2.26 -3.10
CA GLY A 92 2.47 -3.06 -2.54
C GLY A 92 3.05 -4.21 -1.71
N LEU A 93 2.17 -5.04 -1.16
CA LEU A 93 2.53 -6.13 -0.26
C LEU A 93 1.60 -7.32 -0.46
N ALA A 94 2.16 -8.52 -0.57
CA ALA A 94 1.44 -9.76 -0.36
C ALA A 94 1.92 -10.39 0.95
N ILE A 95 0.99 -10.85 1.79
CA ILE A 95 1.27 -11.62 3.01
C ILE A 95 0.49 -12.92 2.94
N GLU A 96 1.15 -14.02 3.17
CA GLU A 96 0.55 -15.36 3.13
C GLU A 96 0.88 -16.11 4.43
N ASP A 97 -0.13 -16.76 4.99
CA ASP A 97 0.07 -17.71 6.08
C ASP A 97 0.47 -19.07 5.49
N PRO A 98 1.70 -19.56 5.71
CA PRO A 98 2.16 -20.82 5.14
C PRO A 98 1.44 -22.05 5.71
N GLU A 99 0.72 -21.93 6.83
CA GLU A 99 -0.01 -23.04 7.45
C GLU A 99 -1.43 -23.20 6.86
N THR A 100 -2.11 -22.08 6.61
CA THR A 100 -3.50 -22.08 6.12
C THR A 100 -3.60 -21.80 4.63
N GLY A 101 -2.62 -21.11 4.05
CA GLY A 101 -2.65 -20.55 2.71
C GLY A 101 -3.50 -19.27 2.59
N ALA A 102 -3.99 -18.73 3.70
CA ALA A 102 -4.73 -17.47 3.70
C ALA A 102 -3.83 -16.31 3.25
N LYS A 103 -4.36 -15.45 2.37
CA LYS A 103 -3.59 -14.41 1.71
C LYS A 103 -4.23 -13.04 1.81
N LEU A 104 -3.45 -12.07 2.29
CA LEU A 104 -3.76 -10.66 2.24
C LEU A 104 -2.86 -9.96 1.21
N SER A 105 -3.45 -9.17 0.33
CA SER A 105 -2.71 -8.28 -0.57
C SER A 105 -3.07 -6.82 -0.32
N LEU A 106 -2.06 -5.95 -0.36
CA LEU A 106 -2.18 -4.49 -0.27
C LEU A 106 -1.58 -3.87 -1.53
N SER A 107 -2.33 -3.02 -2.21
CA SER A 107 -1.82 -2.36 -3.41
C SER A 107 -0.63 -1.42 -3.12
N GLY A 108 -0.53 -0.88 -1.91
CA GLY A 108 0.23 0.36 -1.68
C GLY A 108 -0.42 1.52 -2.44
N ASP A 109 0.19 2.69 -2.37
CA ASP A 109 -0.23 3.83 -3.18
C ASP A 109 0.17 3.59 -4.63
N THR A 110 -0.78 3.56 -5.53
CA THR A 110 -0.50 3.20 -6.93
C THR A 110 -1.50 3.75 -7.92
N ALA A 111 -1.00 4.11 -9.11
CA ALA A 111 -1.84 4.20 -10.30
C ALA A 111 -2.38 2.80 -10.69
N TYR A 112 -3.41 2.76 -11.52
CA TYR A 112 -4.02 1.50 -11.97
C TYR A 112 -3.07 0.58 -12.75
N ALA A 113 -2.06 1.15 -13.43
CA ALA A 113 -1.10 0.43 -14.26
C ALA A 113 -0.04 -0.35 -13.45
N VAL A 114 -0.48 -1.18 -12.50
CA VAL A 114 0.42 -2.06 -11.72
C VAL A 114 1.14 -3.03 -12.67
N PRO A 115 2.49 -3.19 -12.56
CA PRO A 115 3.26 -4.11 -13.42
C PRO A 115 2.79 -5.56 -13.35
N ASP A 116 2.80 -6.28 -14.46
CA ASP A 116 2.32 -7.68 -14.55
C ASP A 116 2.99 -8.61 -13.52
N ARG A 117 4.30 -8.44 -13.29
CA ARG A 117 5.04 -9.23 -12.27
C ARG A 117 4.52 -8.99 -10.86
N SER A 118 4.09 -7.76 -10.56
CA SER A 118 3.51 -7.39 -9.27
C SER A 118 2.08 -7.90 -9.15
N ARG A 119 1.28 -7.78 -10.22
CA ARG A 119 -0.07 -8.36 -10.30
C ARG A 119 -0.04 -9.87 -10.05
N ALA A 120 0.94 -10.59 -10.62
CA ALA A 120 1.08 -12.03 -10.42
C ALA A 120 1.35 -12.43 -8.95
N VAL A 121 2.08 -11.59 -8.19
CA VAL A 121 2.30 -11.82 -6.75
C VAL A 121 1.07 -11.45 -5.92
N LEU A 122 0.37 -10.37 -6.29
CA LEU A 122 -0.83 -9.90 -5.58
C LEU A 122 -2.08 -10.73 -5.85
N ALA A 123 -2.10 -11.56 -6.91
CA ALA A 123 -3.27 -12.29 -7.38
C ALA A 123 -3.84 -13.28 -6.36
N ASP A 124 -5.14 -13.56 -6.51
CA ASP A 124 -5.93 -14.51 -5.73
C ASP A 124 -5.89 -14.26 -4.20
N PRO A 125 -6.01 -13.01 -3.69
CA PRO A 125 -6.04 -12.77 -2.26
C PRO A 125 -7.43 -13.08 -1.67
N ASP A 126 -7.45 -13.58 -0.42
CA ASP A 126 -8.68 -13.66 0.36
C ASP A 126 -9.19 -12.27 0.74
N LEU A 127 -8.24 -11.34 1.06
CA LEU A 127 -8.54 -9.93 1.28
C LEU A 127 -7.56 -9.04 0.48
N PHE A 128 -8.11 -8.12 -0.30
CA PHE A 128 -7.35 -7.09 -0.99
C PHE A 128 -7.63 -5.69 -0.41
N LEU A 129 -6.59 -5.03 0.08
CA LEU A 129 -6.64 -3.64 0.52
C LEU A 129 -6.15 -2.75 -0.62
N ALA A 130 -7.03 -1.97 -1.22
CA ALA A 130 -6.76 -1.21 -2.43
C ALA A 130 -6.73 0.31 -2.19
N ASP A 131 -5.69 0.99 -2.69
CA ASP A 131 -5.64 2.45 -2.78
C ASP A 131 -6.84 2.96 -3.60
N ALA A 132 -7.65 3.85 -3.03
CA ALA A 132 -8.83 4.41 -3.67
C ALA A 132 -9.05 5.85 -3.21
N ILE A 133 -8.23 6.76 -3.73
CA ILE A 133 -8.14 8.12 -3.18
C ILE A 133 -9.45 8.92 -3.32
N VAL A 134 -10.17 8.74 -4.43
CA VAL A 134 -11.44 9.42 -4.74
C VAL A 134 -12.29 8.59 -5.70
N PRO A 135 -13.62 8.82 -5.78
CA PRO A 135 -14.42 8.28 -6.86
C PRO A 135 -14.08 8.95 -8.20
N ALA A 136 -14.23 8.22 -9.30
CA ALA A 136 -13.94 8.69 -10.66
C ALA A 136 -14.67 9.99 -11.04
N SER A 137 -15.87 10.20 -10.49
CA SER A 137 -16.68 11.41 -10.68
C SER A 137 -15.97 12.70 -10.26
N LEU A 138 -14.97 12.63 -9.37
CA LEU A 138 -14.18 13.80 -8.96
C LEU A 138 -12.99 14.09 -9.86
N CYS A 139 -12.59 13.17 -10.74
CA CYS A 139 -11.43 13.36 -11.62
C CYS A 139 -11.59 14.56 -12.56
N GLU A 140 -12.80 14.82 -13.07
CA GLU A 140 -13.07 15.93 -13.96
C GLU A 140 -13.01 17.31 -13.29
N HIS A 141 -13.24 17.36 -11.98
CA HIS A 141 -13.42 18.60 -11.23
C HIS A 141 -12.23 18.94 -10.33
N HIS A 142 -11.33 17.99 -10.08
CA HIS A 142 -10.17 18.21 -9.22
C HIS A 142 -8.93 18.61 -10.03
N PRO A 143 -8.19 19.67 -9.64
CA PRO A 143 -7.02 20.14 -10.37
C PRO A 143 -5.92 19.08 -10.58
N LEU A 144 -5.81 18.11 -9.65
CA LEU A 144 -4.87 16.99 -9.73
C LEU A 144 -5.48 15.75 -10.39
N GLY A 145 -6.79 15.74 -10.65
CA GLY A 145 -7.50 14.58 -11.17
C GLY A 145 -7.03 14.14 -12.56
N GLY A 146 -6.69 15.14 -13.39
CA GLY A 146 -6.19 14.88 -14.74
C GLY A 146 -7.23 14.23 -15.65
N ALA A 147 -6.89 14.16 -16.94
CA ALA A 147 -7.73 13.55 -17.98
C ALA A 147 -7.23 12.16 -18.36
N HIS A 148 -6.82 11.36 -17.38
CA HIS A 148 -6.40 9.99 -17.62
C HIS A 148 -7.62 9.09 -17.69
N HIS A 149 -8.14 8.92 -18.91
CA HIS A 149 -9.20 7.98 -19.18
C HIS A 149 -8.62 6.77 -19.89
N ASP A 150 -9.00 5.59 -19.43
CA ASP A 150 -8.75 4.36 -20.16
C ASP A 150 -9.54 4.31 -21.47
N PRO A 151 -9.24 3.38 -22.41
CA PRO A 151 -9.90 3.32 -23.71
C PRO A 151 -11.43 3.22 -23.67
N ASP A 152 -11.99 2.74 -22.55
CA ASP A 152 -13.45 2.65 -22.31
C ASP A 152 -14.05 3.94 -21.72
N GLY A 153 -13.23 4.95 -21.47
CA GLY A 153 -13.66 6.25 -20.93
C GLY A 153 -13.79 6.28 -19.39
N VAL A 154 -13.43 5.22 -18.69
CA VAL A 154 -13.45 5.17 -17.21
C VAL A 154 -12.11 5.68 -16.67
N PRO A 155 -12.07 6.72 -15.82
CA PRO A 155 -10.84 7.16 -15.19
C PRO A 155 -10.48 6.25 -14.02
N ARG A 156 -9.54 5.33 -14.23
CA ARG A 156 -9.05 4.39 -13.20
C ARG A 156 -7.91 4.95 -12.36
N THR A 157 -7.22 5.95 -12.92
CA THR A 157 -6.08 6.59 -12.23
C THR A 157 -6.41 8.04 -11.90
N PHE A 158 -6.14 8.46 -10.68
CA PHE A 158 -6.21 9.85 -10.24
C PHE A 158 -4.81 10.48 -10.27
N GLY A 159 -4.66 11.52 -11.09
CA GLY A 159 -3.34 12.10 -11.36
C GLY A 159 -2.43 11.09 -12.04
N THR A 160 -1.33 10.72 -11.38
CA THR A 160 -0.36 9.73 -11.88
C THR A 160 0.04 8.72 -10.81
N LYS A 161 -0.61 8.74 -9.65
CA LYS A 161 -0.09 8.10 -8.43
C LYS A 161 -1.07 7.19 -7.71
N HIS A 162 -2.36 7.44 -7.87
CA HIS A 162 -3.39 6.76 -7.09
C HIS A 162 -4.47 6.20 -7.99
N MET A 163 -5.20 5.24 -7.48
CA MET A 163 -6.41 4.76 -8.16
C MET A 163 -7.62 5.59 -7.77
N THR A 164 -8.59 5.62 -8.66
CA THR A 164 -9.96 5.95 -8.32
C THR A 164 -10.61 4.75 -7.62
N ARG A 165 -11.80 4.95 -7.01
CA ARG A 165 -12.62 3.86 -6.49
C ARG A 165 -12.87 2.79 -7.56
N GLU A 166 -13.21 3.22 -8.76
CA GLU A 166 -13.49 2.35 -9.91
C GLU A 166 -12.23 1.59 -10.34
N GLY A 167 -11.08 2.29 -10.40
CA GLY A 167 -9.81 1.64 -10.71
C GLY A 167 -9.39 0.61 -9.68
N ALA A 168 -9.63 0.88 -8.39
CA ALA A 168 -9.34 -0.06 -7.32
C ALA A 168 -10.20 -1.32 -7.38
N LEU A 169 -11.50 -1.17 -7.71
CA LEU A 169 -12.42 -2.29 -7.87
C LEU A 169 -12.08 -3.12 -9.12
N ASP A 170 -11.77 -2.46 -10.24
CA ASP A 170 -11.35 -3.15 -11.46
C ASP A 170 -10.03 -3.92 -11.25
N LEU A 171 -9.08 -3.34 -10.49
CA LEU A 171 -7.86 -4.07 -10.13
C LEU A 171 -8.15 -5.27 -9.23
N ALA A 172 -9.08 -5.15 -8.29
CA ALA A 172 -9.50 -6.25 -7.43
C ALA A 172 -10.10 -7.42 -8.25
N ASP A 173 -10.94 -7.09 -9.23
CA ASP A 173 -11.51 -8.07 -10.16
C ASP A 173 -10.42 -8.73 -11.01
N ASP A 174 -9.47 -7.95 -11.55
CA ASP A 174 -8.32 -8.45 -12.32
C ASP A 174 -7.43 -9.41 -11.50
N LEU A 175 -7.32 -9.15 -10.19
CA LEU A 175 -6.56 -9.98 -9.26
C LEU A 175 -7.35 -11.18 -8.72
N SER A 176 -8.63 -11.30 -9.06
CA SER A 176 -9.54 -12.34 -8.53
C SER A 176 -9.67 -12.31 -7.00
N ALA A 177 -9.70 -11.12 -6.40
CA ALA A 177 -9.80 -10.94 -4.96
C ALA A 177 -11.15 -11.48 -4.43
N THR A 178 -11.13 -12.26 -3.34
CA THR A 178 -12.34 -12.78 -2.70
C THR A 178 -13.11 -11.70 -1.97
N GLU A 179 -12.39 -10.87 -1.22
CA GLU A 179 -12.91 -9.70 -0.53
C GLU A 179 -12.03 -8.49 -0.84
N THR A 180 -12.64 -7.30 -0.97
CA THR A 180 -11.92 -6.05 -1.23
C THR A 180 -12.35 -4.99 -0.24
N ARG A 181 -11.37 -4.27 0.31
CA ARG A 181 -11.59 -3.05 1.07
C ARG A 181 -10.77 -1.92 0.48
N LEU A 182 -11.41 -0.78 0.32
CA LEU A 182 -10.78 0.43 -0.18
C LEU A 182 -10.16 1.21 0.99
N VAL A 183 -8.95 1.66 0.81
CA VAL A 183 -8.18 2.41 1.80
C VAL A 183 -7.63 3.69 1.18
N HIS A 184 -6.95 4.52 1.96
CA HIS A 184 -6.28 5.73 1.50
C HIS A 184 -7.21 6.78 0.89
N SER A 185 -8.41 6.96 1.46
CA SER A 185 -9.38 7.97 1.00
C SER A 185 -8.91 9.39 1.32
N ALA A 186 -8.94 10.27 0.32
CA ALA A 186 -8.58 11.68 0.50
C ALA A 186 -9.57 12.41 1.41
N HIS A 187 -9.10 13.41 2.15
CA HIS A 187 -9.93 14.23 3.04
C HIS A 187 -11.08 14.98 2.34
N PHE A 188 -11.03 15.13 1.03
CA PHE A 188 -12.10 15.72 0.21
C PHE A 188 -13.00 14.66 -0.46
N TYR A 189 -12.87 13.39 -0.06
CA TYR A 189 -13.81 12.34 -0.48
C TYR A 189 -15.23 12.75 -0.06
N PRO A 190 -16.26 12.57 -0.89
CA PRO A 190 -17.63 12.97 -0.54
C PRO A 190 -18.08 12.29 0.76
N ALA A 191 -18.49 13.08 1.76
CA ALA A 191 -18.86 12.56 3.08
C ALA A 191 -20.03 11.54 3.02
N SER A 192 -20.89 11.63 2.01
CA SER A 192 -21.96 10.67 1.75
C SER A 192 -21.46 9.29 1.29
N GLU A 193 -20.22 9.22 0.79
CA GLU A 193 -19.64 8.02 0.20
C GLU A 193 -18.43 7.49 1.01
N ALA A 194 -17.84 8.35 1.87
CA ALA A 194 -16.60 8.07 2.58
C ALA A 194 -16.70 6.92 3.61
N PHE A 195 -17.89 6.46 3.94
CA PHE A 195 -18.17 5.38 4.89
C PHE A 195 -19.05 4.29 4.27
N GLU A 196 -19.24 4.33 2.95
CA GLU A 196 -19.99 3.30 2.24
C GLU A 196 -19.07 2.12 1.89
N GLU A 197 -19.63 0.92 1.97
CA GLU A 197 -18.96 -0.29 1.48
C GLU A 197 -18.50 -0.10 0.02
N PRO A 198 -17.31 -0.55 -0.35
CA PRO A 198 -16.37 -1.37 0.42
C PRO A 198 -15.21 -0.57 1.08
N ILE A 199 -15.41 0.70 1.47
CA ILE A 199 -14.37 1.48 2.17
C ILE A 199 -14.15 0.89 3.56
N ALA A 200 -12.88 0.62 3.90
CA ALA A 200 -12.49 0.15 5.23
C ALA A 200 -12.77 1.20 6.30
N VAL A 201 -13.26 0.78 7.44
CA VAL A 201 -13.57 1.66 8.58
C VAL A 201 -12.66 1.30 9.75
N ASP A 202 -12.14 2.32 10.45
CA ASP A 202 -11.28 2.13 11.61
C ASP A 202 -11.94 1.24 12.67
N GLY A 203 -11.24 0.17 13.06
CA GLY A 203 -11.69 -0.77 14.07
C GLY A 203 -12.39 -2.02 13.53
N GLU A 204 -12.59 -2.13 12.24
CA GLU A 204 -13.05 -3.39 11.62
C GLU A 204 -12.01 -4.49 11.77
N THR A 205 -12.49 -5.72 11.82
CA THR A 205 -11.67 -6.94 11.88
C THR A 205 -12.11 -7.87 10.77
N TYR A 206 -11.14 -8.44 10.07
CA TYR A 206 -11.35 -9.39 8.98
C TYR A 206 -10.73 -10.72 9.37
N ASP A 207 -11.50 -11.81 9.22
CA ASP A 207 -11.04 -13.19 9.44
C ASP A 207 -10.69 -13.81 8.08
N LEU A 208 -9.44 -14.30 7.91
CA LEU A 208 -8.93 -14.91 6.68
C LEU A 208 -8.69 -16.41 6.84
#